data_f6a673fdcbde90420f4fc87d987f767a
#
_entry.id   f6a673fdcbde90420f4fc87d987f767a
#
_cell.length_a   1.000
_cell.length_b   1.000
_cell.length_c   1.000
_cell.angle_alpha   90.00
_cell.angle_beta   90.00
_cell.angle_gamma   90.00
#
_symmetry.space_group_name_H-M   'P 1'
#
loop_
_entity.id
_entity.type
_entity.pdbx_description
1 polymer ?
#
loop_
_entity_poly.entity_id
_entity_poly.type
_entity_poly.pdbx_seq_one_letter_code
_entity_poly.pdbx_strand_id
1 'polypeptide(L)'
;VQSLPRPITTAEELVAALMSGVTERTKLIVVSHITSQTAVIFPIEAICREAAKRGVPVCVDGPHALAMVDLNLRRLGCDFYCASGHKWLSAPFGSGFLYVAKRHQQHLSPPILSWGGSVSGRPAHWQDEFRWLGTRDPAPFLAMPAAIEFLERFDLEKFRRQTHDLARYAWQRIVELTGLEPPIPDSHEWYGSMIALPLPQGDGPPNQGIRDQLQTPLWEKFGIEIPIIHWRGERLIRVSCHLYNSREQIDHLCIALRAYGLGKP
;
A
#
# COMPACT_ATOMS: atom_id res chain seq x y z
N VAL A 1 18.79 4.16 0.42
CA VAL A 1 17.41 4.57 0.04
C VAL A 1 17.50 5.34 -1.25
N GLN A 2 16.74 4.91 -2.27
CA GLN A 2 16.67 5.58 -3.56
C GLN A 2 15.50 6.55 -3.57
N SER A 3 15.76 7.80 -3.98
CA SER A 3 14.73 8.79 -4.22
C SER A 3 14.18 8.66 -5.63
N LEU A 4 12.87 8.67 -5.77
CA LEU A 4 12.21 8.63 -7.08
C LEU A 4 11.84 10.04 -7.54
N PRO A 5 11.84 10.30 -8.87
CA PRO A 5 11.43 11.58 -9.42
C PRO A 5 9.95 11.85 -9.13
N ARG A 6 9.58 13.12 -9.14
CA ARG A 6 8.19 13.59 -9.09
C ARG A 6 8.05 14.86 -9.94
N PRO A 7 6.98 15.00 -10.68
CA PRO A 7 5.92 14.03 -10.91
C PRO A 7 6.43 12.73 -11.54
N ILE A 8 5.74 11.61 -11.33
CA ILE A 8 6.00 10.35 -12.02
C ILE A 8 5.10 10.34 -13.26
N THR A 9 5.68 10.17 -14.43
CA THR A 9 4.94 10.22 -15.69
C THR A 9 4.83 8.88 -16.37
N THR A 10 5.87 8.05 -16.30
CA THR A 10 5.88 6.70 -16.89
C THR A 10 6.43 5.63 -15.95
N ALA A 11 6.02 4.38 -16.19
CA ALA A 11 6.54 3.23 -15.45
C ALA A 11 8.04 3.02 -15.73
N GLU A 12 8.48 3.28 -16.94
CA GLU A 12 9.87 3.15 -17.38
C GLU A 12 10.77 4.12 -16.62
N GLU A 13 10.37 5.37 -16.45
CA GLU A 13 11.11 6.38 -15.67
C GLU A 13 11.24 5.95 -14.20
N LEU A 14 10.15 5.45 -13.60
CA LEU A 14 10.18 4.95 -12.23
C LEU A 14 11.15 3.78 -12.08
N VAL A 15 11.07 2.80 -12.98
CA VAL A 15 11.95 1.63 -12.98
C VAL A 15 13.40 2.06 -13.18
N ALA A 16 13.68 2.93 -14.15
CA ALA A 16 15.04 3.42 -14.43
C ALA A 16 15.62 4.16 -13.22
N ALA A 17 14.84 5.04 -12.59
CA ALA A 17 15.24 5.76 -11.39
C ALA A 17 15.53 4.83 -10.22
N LEU A 18 14.70 3.79 -10.01
CA LEU A 18 14.95 2.79 -8.98
C LEU A 18 16.23 2.01 -9.27
N MET A 19 16.38 1.54 -10.51
CA MET A 19 17.52 0.70 -10.93
C MET A 19 18.84 1.47 -11.00
N SER A 20 18.83 2.80 -11.10
CA SER A 20 20.04 3.64 -11.03
C SER A 20 20.72 3.57 -9.66
N GLY A 21 19.95 3.26 -8.60
CA GLY A 21 20.50 3.06 -7.25
C GLY A 21 21.08 1.66 -7.00
N VAL A 22 20.94 0.73 -7.95
CA VAL A 22 21.45 -0.65 -7.83
C VAL A 22 22.91 -0.72 -8.24
N THR A 23 23.75 -1.22 -7.34
CA THR A 23 25.20 -1.39 -7.54
C THR A 23 25.61 -2.84 -7.28
N GLU A 24 26.87 -3.19 -7.53
CA GLU A 24 27.44 -4.52 -7.21
C GLU A 24 27.34 -4.88 -5.71
N ARG A 25 27.19 -3.88 -4.85
CA ARG A 25 26.98 -4.07 -3.41
C ARG A 25 25.52 -4.35 -3.03
N THR A 26 24.59 -4.16 -3.94
CA THR A 26 23.15 -4.37 -3.68
C THR A 26 22.86 -5.85 -3.55
N LYS A 27 22.36 -6.28 -2.40
CA LYS A 27 22.04 -7.69 -2.09
C LYS A 27 20.54 -7.98 -2.12
N LEU A 28 19.71 -6.96 -1.97
CA LEU A 28 18.26 -7.06 -1.94
C LEU A 28 17.65 -5.70 -2.30
N ILE A 29 16.61 -5.72 -3.13
CA ILE A 29 15.73 -4.58 -3.32
C ILE A 29 14.49 -4.80 -2.44
N VAL A 30 14.17 -3.83 -1.58
CA VAL A 30 12.89 -3.80 -0.85
C VAL A 30 12.05 -2.66 -1.42
N VAL A 31 10.87 -2.98 -1.91
CA VAL A 31 10.00 -2.01 -2.60
C VAL A 31 8.54 -2.22 -2.22
N SER A 32 7.81 -1.13 -1.96
CA SER A 32 6.37 -1.21 -1.76
C SER A 32 5.65 -1.48 -3.08
N HIS A 33 4.63 -2.35 -3.08
CA HIS A 33 3.75 -2.52 -4.24
C HIS A 33 2.86 -1.29 -4.43
N ILE A 34 2.24 -0.82 -3.33
CA ILE A 34 1.52 0.44 -3.27
C ILE A 34 2.05 1.23 -2.08
N THR A 35 2.52 2.42 -2.35
CA THR A 35 3.13 3.27 -1.32
C THR A 35 2.09 3.80 -0.33
N SER A 36 2.40 3.76 0.97
CA SER A 36 1.47 4.20 2.01
C SER A 36 1.21 5.70 1.98
N GLN A 37 2.24 6.51 1.82
CA GLN A 37 2.13 7.97 1.88
C GLN A 37 1.55 8.58 0.60
N THR A 38 1.92 8.04 -0.54
CA THR A 38 1.64 8.63 -1.86
C THR A 38 0.64 7.83 -2.70
N ALA A 39 0.18 6.67 -2.20
CA ALA A 39 -0.80 5.80 -2.84
C ALA A 39 -0.45 5.30 -4.26
N VAL A 40 0.82 5.41 -4.66
CA VAL A 40 1.28 5.05 -6.01
C VAL A 40 1.45 3.54 -6.13
N ILE A 41 0.88 2.95 -7.18
CA ILE A 41 1.13 1.57 -7.57
C ILE A 41 2.46 1.51 -8.31
N PHE A 42 3.39 0.70 -7.81
CA PHE A 42 4.69 0.50 -8.46
C PHE A 42 4.62 -0.63 -9.48
N PRO A 43 5.30 -0.52 -10.63
CA PRO A 43 5.33 -1.53 -11.69
C PRO A 43 6.23 -2.71 -11.29
N ILE A 44 5.78 -3.50 -10.31
CA ILE A 44 6.58 -4.55 -9.66
C ILE A 44 7.10 -5.60 -10.64
N GLU A 45 6.27 -6.01 -11.62
CA GLU A 45 6.70 -6.97 -12.63
C GLU A 45 7.91 -6.46 -13.42
N ALA A 46 7.89 -5.18 -13.83
CA ALA A 46 9.01 -4.57 -14.53
C ALA A 46 10.24 -4.42 -13.62
N ILE A 47 10.05 -4.03 -12.36
CA ILE A 47 11.14 -3.94 -11.37
C ILE A 47 11.79 -5.30 -11.17
N CYS A 48 11.00 -6.36 -10.95
CA CYS A 48 11.51 -7.72 -10.76
C CYS A 48 12.27 -8.23 -11.99
N ARG A 49 11.76 -7.95 -13.18
CA ARG A 49 12.41 -8.31 -14.44
C ARG A 49 13.78 -7.63 -14.59
N GLU A 50 13.87 -6.34 -14.31
CA GLU A 50 15.14 -5.59 -14.40
C GLU A 50 16.13 -5.97 -13.29
N ALA A 51 15.65 -6.25 -12.07
CA ALA A 51 16.47 -6.74 -10.97
C ALA A 51 17.05 -8.13 -11.26
N ALA A 52 16.24 -9.02 -11.85
CA ALA A 52 16.67 -10.37 -12.22
C ALA A 52 17.84 -10.36 -13.24
N LYS A 53 17.86 -9.41 -14.19
CA LYS A 53 18.99 -9.24 -15.14
C LYS A 53 20.30 -8.92 -14.43
N ARG A 54 20.22 -8.36 -13.21
CA ARG A 54 21.39 -7.99 -12.38
C ARG A 54 21.66 -9.00 -11.26
N GLY A 55 20.87 -10.08 -11.19
CA GLY A 55 21.01 -11.10 -10.15
C GLY A 55 20.64 -10.60 -8.74
N VAL A 56 19.84 -9.53 -8.63
CA VAL A 56 19.44 -8.93 -7.34
C VAL A 56 18.02 -9.37 -6.99
N PRO A 57 17.80 -10.06 -5.87
CA PRO A 57 16.46 -10.46 -5.43
C PRO A 57 15.61 -9.26 -5.01
N VAL A 58 14.28 -9.41 -5.14
CA VAL A 58 13.30 -8.39 -4.82
C VAL A 58 12.34 -8.88 -3.74
N CYS A 59 12.25 -8.12 -2.65
CA CYS A 59 11.24 -8.26 -1.61
C CYS A 59 10.18 -7.17 -1.77
N VAL A 60 8.93 -7.57 -1.98
CA VAL A 60 7.82 -6.64 -2.18
C VAL A 60 7.02 -6.51 -0.90
N ASP A 61 6.87 -5.28 -0.41
CA ASP A 61 5.98 -4.91 0.68
C ASP A 61 4.60 -4.54 0.10
N GLY A 62 3.63 -5.46 0.23
CA GLY A 62 2.34 -5.38 -0.45
C GLY A 62 1.08 -5.26 0.42
N PRO A 63 1.10 -4.69 1.63
CA PRO A 63 -0.09 -4.62 2.49
C PRO A 63 -1.26 -3.83 1.88
N HIS A 64 -0.99 -2.87 1.01
CA HIS A 64 -2.02 -2.09 0.31
C HIS A 64 -2.48 -2.74 -1.01
N ALA A 65 -1.73 -3.69 -1.54
CA ALA A 65 -2.06 -4.33 -2.81
C ALA A 65 -3.06 -5.49 -2.68
N LEU A 66 -3.03 -6.19 -1.52
CA LEU A 66 -3.91 -7.32 -1.28
C LEU A 66 -5.38 -6.89 -1.39
N ALA A 67 -6.15 -7.58 -2.23
CA ALA A 67 -7.52 -7.27 -2.67
C ALA A 67 -7.66 -6.01 -3.57
N MET A 68 -6.84 -4.96 -3.38
CA MET A 68 -6.95 -3.70 -4.14
C MET A 68 -6.55 -3.86 -5.61
N VAL A 69 -5.57 -4.72 -5.91
CA VAL A 69 -5.13 -4.99 -7.29
C VAL A 69 -5.28 -6.47 -7.62
N ASP A 70 -5.23 -6.80 -8.92
CA ASP A 70 -5.16 -8.19 -9.37
C ASP A 70 -3.77 -8.76 -9.08
N LEU A 71 -3.66 -9.42 -7.93
CA LEU A 71 -2.40 -9.91 -7.41
C LEU A 71 -2.12 -11.34 -7.87
N ASN A 72 -1.12 -11.51 -8.72
CA ASN A 72 -0.59 -12.81 -9.11
C ASN A 72 0.91 -12.89 -8.83
N LEU A 73 1.30 -13.50 -7.72
CA LEU A 73 2.69 -13.55 -7.26
C LEU A 73 3.62 -14.29 -8.23
N ARG A 74 3.11 -15.26 -9.00
CA ARG A 74 3.92 -15.96 -10.01
C ARG A 74 4.22 -15.06 -11.21
N ARG A 75 3.22 -14.27 -11.66
CA ARG A 75 3.38 -13.31 -12.74
C ARG A 75 4.34 -12.18 -12.35
N LEU A 76 4.25 -11.69 -11.12
CA LEU A 76 5.13 -10.63 -10.63
C LEU A 76 6.61 -11.02 -10.64
N GLY A 77 6.94 -12.31 -10.47
CA GLY A 77 8.31 -12.80 -10.51
C GLY A 77 9.19 -12.36 -9.34
N CYS A 78 8.60 -11.84 -8.25
CA CYS A 78 9.32 -11.41 -7.05
C CYS A 78 9.90 -12.62 -6.27
N ASP A 79 10.94 -12.35 -5.50
CA ASP A 79 11.58 -13.36 -4.65
C ASP A 79 10.86 -13.55 -3.34
N PHE A 80 10.42 -12.44 -2.76
CA PHE A 80 9.65 -12.39 -1.52
C PHE A 80 8.50 -11.42 -1.68
N TYR A 81 7.39 -11.73 -1.03
CA TYR A 81 6.23 -10.84 -0.96
C TYR A 81 5.59 -10.95 0.41
N CYS A 82 5.44 -9.83 1.10
CA CYS A 82 4.73 -9.80 2.38
C CYS A 82 3.50 -8.89 2.30
N ALA A 83 2.42 -9.31 2.97
CA ALA A 83 1.23 -8.48 3.08
C ALA A 83 0.48 -8.75 4.39
N SER A 84 -0.17 -7.71 4.89
CA SER A 84 -1.07 -7.78 6.04
C SER A 84 -2.50 -8.06 5.59
N GLY A 85 -3.22 -8.92 6.30
CA GLY A 85 -4.62 -9.23 6.00
C GLY A 85 -5.62 -8.17 6.46
N HIS A 86 -5.25 -7.34 7.44
CA HIS A 86 -6.17 -6.41 8.12
C HIS A 86 -6.44 -5.08 7.39
N LYS A 87 -5.95 -4.90 6.16
CA LYS A 87 -6.22 -3.70 5.35
C LYS A 87 -7.40 -3.97 4.41
N TRP A 88 -7.16 -4.00 3.13
CA TRP A 88 -8.19 -4.12 2.09
C TRP A 88 -8.90 -5.48 2.05
N LEU A 89 -8.26 -6.54 2.57
CA LEU A 89 -8.90 -7.85 2.75
C LEU A 89 -9.85 -7.87 3.96
N SER A 90 -9.76 -6.89 4.86
CA SER A 90 -10.60 -6.78 6.08
C SER A 90 -10.50 -7.98 7.04
N ALA A 91 -9.37 -8.70 7.03
CA ALA A 91 -9.10 -9.74 8.01
C ALA A 91 -8.69 -9.13 9.37
N PRO A 92 -8.73 -9.88 10.46
CA PRO A 92 -8.33 -9.39 11.78
C PRO A 92 -6.87 -8.91 11.84
N PHE A 93 -6.59 -7.98 12.75
CA PHE A 93 -5.23 -7.54 13.05
C PHE A 93 -4.34 -8.71 13.46
N GLY A 94 -3.06 -8.64 13.12
CA GLY A 94 -2.08 -9.67 13.42
C GLY A 94 -2.01 -10.79 12.37
N SER A 95 -2.89 -10.79 11.37
CA SER A 95 -2.82 -11.71 10.24
C SER A 95 -2.06 -11.15 9.05
N GLY A 96 -1.40 -12.02 8.31
CA GLY A 96 -0.64 -11.70 7.12
C GLY A 96 0.06 -12.93 6.56
N PHE A 97 0.79 -12.75 5.48
CA PHE A 97 1.58 -13.83 4.88
C PHE A 97 2.94 -13.34 4.36
N LEU A 98 3.84 -14.30 4.24
CA LEU A 98 5.09 -14.17 3.51
C LEU A 98 5.12 -15.21 2.39
N TYR A 99 5.19 -14.77 1.15
CA TYR A 99 5.52 -15.60 0.00
C TYR A 99 7.04 -15.63 -0.18
N VAL A 100 7.57 -16.81 -0.45
CA VAL A 100 9.00 -17.03 -0.76
C VAL A 100 9.11 -17.85 -2.03
N ALA A 101 9.80 -17.31 -3.03
CA ALA A 101 10.07 -18.02 -4.27
C ALA A 101 10.86 -19.32 -3.99
N LYS A 102 10.54 -20.41 -4.71
CA LYS A 102 11.09 -21.76 -4.44
C LYS A 102 12.62 -21.79 -4.31
N ARG A 103 13.31 -20.98 -5.11
CA ARG A 103 14.79 -20.88 -5.09
C ARG A 103 15.40 -20.40 -3.78
N HIS A 104 14.61 -19.72 -2.92
CA HIS A 104 15.07 -19.18 -1.64
C HIS A 104 14.61 -19.97 -0.42
N GLN A 105 13.66 -20.88 -0.57
CA GLN A 105 12.99 -21.56 0.56
C GLN A 105 13.96 -22.33 1.45
N GLN A 106 14.99 -22.98 0.86
CA GLN A 106 15.97 -23.79 1.61
C GLN A 106 17.05 -22.96 2.32
N HIS A 107 17.14 -21.66 1.97
CA HIS A 107 18.16 -20.76 2.51
C HIS A 107 17.58 -19.74 3.49
N LEU A 108 16.26 -19.76 3.70
CA LEU A 108 15.60 -18.86 4.60
C LEU A 108 15.48 -19.48 6.00
N SER A 109 15.99 -18.79 7.00
CA SER A 109 15.88 -19.17 8.40
C SER A 109 15.02 -18.17 9.18
N PRO A 110 14.23 -18.58 10.16
CA PRO A 110 13.49 -17.66 10.99
C PRO A 110 14.44 -16.83 11.86
N PRO A 111 14.15 -15.54 12.09
CA PRO A 111 14.98 -14.69 12.94
C PRO A 111 14.88 -15.06 14.43
N ILE A 112 13.84 -15.78 14.81
CA ILE A 112 13.59 -16.28 16.17
C ILE A 112 13.43 -17.77 16.08
N LEU A 113 14.34 -18.50 16.72
CA LEU A 113 14.25 -19.95 16.87
C LEU A 113 13.35 -20.28 18.06
N SER A 114 12.42 -21.21 17.86
CA SER A 114 11.53 -21.74 18.86
C SER A 114 11.33 -23.24 18.59
N TRP A 115 10.21 -23.80 18.99
CA TRP A 115 9.96 -25.22 18.81
C TRP A 115 9.84 -25.64 17.35
N GLY A 116 9.37 -24.74 16.47
CA GLY A 116 9.40 -24.94 15.02
C GLY A 116 8.99 -26.32 14.57
N GLY A 117 9.80 -26.93 13.75
CA GLY A 117 9.62 -28.30 13.29
C GLY A 117 9.68 -29.38 14.38
N SER A 118 10.20 -29.08 15.58
CA SER A 118 10.27 -30.06 16.69
C SER A 118 8.90 -30.35 17.29
N VAL A 119 7.90 -29.49 17.10
CA VAL A 119 6.51 -29.76 17.54
C VAL A 119 5.92 -30.96 16.81
N SER A 120 6.28 -31.17 15.56
CA SER A 120 5.88 -32.33 14.75
C SER A 120 6.96 -33.40 14.61
N GLY A 121 8.11 -33.25 15.31
CA GLY A 121 9.24 -34.18 15.34
C GLY A 121 10.34 -33.78 14.38
N ARG A 122 10.13 -33.81 13.05
CA ARG A 122 11.09 -33.40 12.03
C ARG A 122 10.49 -32.39 11.09
N PRO A 123 11.20 -31.31 10.72
CA PRO A 123 10.73 -30.41 9.68
C PRO A 123 10.52 -31.18 8.37
N ALA A 124 9.28 -31.31 7.93
CA ALA A 124 8.95 -31.90 6.63
C ALA A 124 9.00 -30.85 5.52
N HIS A 125 8.74 -29.59 5.90
CA HIS A 125 8.69 -28.46 5.00
C HIS A 125 9.50 -27.29 5.58
N TRP A 126 10.03 -26.42 4.70
CA TRP A 126 10.79 -25.25 5.11
C TRP A 126 9.98 -24.28 6.01
N GLN A 127 8.62 -24.26 5.86
CA GLN A 127 7.75 -23.43 6.67
C GLN A 127 7.63 -23.87 8.12
N ASP A 128 7.95 -25.12 8.44
CA ASP A 128 7.73 -25.66 9.78
C ASP A 128 8.51 -24.89 10.85
N GLU A 129 9.73 -24.42 10.50
CA GLU A 129 10.54 -23.57 11.37
C GLU A 129 9.90 -22.18 11.66
N PHE A 130 8.99 -21.72 10.79
CA PHE A 130 8.31 -20.43 10.92
C PHE A 130 6.96 -20.51 11.60
N ARG A 131 6.36 -21.70 11.70
CA ARG A 131 4.99 -21.87 12.19
C ARG A 131 4.84 -21.63 13.68
N TRP A 132 5.88 -21.93 14.44
CA TRP A 132 5.81 -21.85 15.89
C TRP A 132 6.90 -20.94 16.45
N LEU A 133 6.55 -19.68 16.68
CA LEU A 133 7.44 -18.69 17.30
C LEU A 133 7.27 -18.60 18.81
N GLY A 134 6.39 -19.40 19.39
CA GLY A 134 5.96 -19.40 20.79
C GLY A 134 4.44 -19.41 20.91
N THR A 135 3.93 -19.48 22.13
CA THR A 135 2.49 -19.45 22.41
C THR A 135 1.91 -18.10 22.00
N ARG A 136 0.91 -18.12 21.11
CA ARG A 136 0.21 -16.94 20.62
C ARG A 136 -1.21 -17.30 20.22
N ASP A 137 -2.08 -16.29 20.10
CA ASP A 137 -3.42 -16.47 19.58
C ASP A 137 -3.39 -16.74 18.06
N PRO A 138 -3.88 -17.89 17.58
CA PRO A 138 -3.97 -18.20 16.14
C PRO A 138 -5.23 -17.65 15.48
N ALA A 139 -6.21 -17.12 16.23
CA ALA A 139 -7.50 -16.70 15.72
C ALA A 139 -7.44 -15.75 14.51
N PRO A 140 -6.53 -14.74 14.45
CA PRO A 140 -6.42 -13.87 13.29
C PRO A 140 -6.09 -14.63 11.98
N PHE A 141 -5.28 -15.68 12.04
CA PHE A 141 -4.94 -16.51 10.89
C PHE A 141 -6.10 -17.42 10.48
N LEU A 142 -6.79 -18.00 11.45
CA LEU A 142 -7.94 -18.87 11.21
C LEU A 142 -9.15 -18.12 10.64
N ALA A 143 -9.25 -16.82 10.87
CA ALA A 143 -10.31 -15.96 10.34
C ALA A 143 -10.03 -15.45 8.92
N MET A 144 -8.81 -15.56 8.38
CA MET A 144 -8.49 -15.09 7.03
C MET A 144 -9.36 -15.73 5.92
N PRO A 145 -9.65 -17.04 5.94
CA PRO A 145 -10.55 -17.63 4.94
C PRO A 145 -11.92 -16.96 4.91
N ALA A 146 -12.52 -16.67 6.06
CA ALA A 146 -13.82 -16.00 6.13
C ALA A 146 -13.79 -14.58 5.54
N ALA A 147 -12.68 -13.85 5.72
CA ALA A 147 -12.50 -12.54 5.09
C ALA A 147 -12.37 -12.64 3.56
N ILE A 148 -11.69 -13.65 3.05
CA ILE A 148 -11.58 -13.91 1.61
C ILE A 148 -12.96 -14.25 1.04
N GLU A 149 -13.67 -15.23 1.63
CA GLU A 149 -15.02 -15.63 1.23
C GLU A 149 -16.01 -14.47 1.27
N PHE A 150 -15.89 -13.57 2.25
CA PHE A 150 -16.71 -12.38 2.33
C PHE A 150 -16.50 -11.47 1.13
N LEU A 151 -15.26 -11.16 0.76
CA LEU A 151 -14.98 -10.30 -0.40
C LEU A 151 -15.34 -10.96 -1.72
N GLU A 152 -15.18 -12.28 -1.85
CA GLU A 152 -15.56 -13.03 -3.05
C GLU A 152 -17.06 -12.91 -3.37
N ARG A 153 -17.92 -12.70 -2.36
CA ARG A 153 -19.37 -12.47 -2.56
C ARG A 153 -19.68 -11.19 -3.34
N PHE A 154 -18.75 -10.23 -3.36
CA PHE A 154 -18.93 -8.95 -4.06
C PHE A 154 -18.32 -8.91 -5.45
N ASP A 155 -17.78 -10.02 -5.95
CA ASP A 155 -17.02 -10.04 -7.21
C ASP A 155 -15.81 -9.10 -7.13
N LEU A 156 -14.61 -9.64 -6.97
CA LEU A 156 -13.38 -8.87 -6.76
C LEU A 156 -13.06 -7.89 -7.88
N GLU A 157 -13.43 -8.21 -9.13
CA GLU A 157 -13.24 -7.30 -10.26
C GLU A 157 -14.18 -6.09 -10.15
N LYS A 158 -15.44 -6.36 -9.83
CA LYS A 158 -16.43 -5.31 -9.57
C LYS A 158 -16.04 -4.45 -8.37
N PHE A 159 -15.55 -5.08 -7.30
CA PHE A 159 -15.02 -4.40 -6.12
C PHE A 159 -13.92 -3.41 -6.51
N ARG A 160 -12.89 -3.86 -7.22
CA ARG A 160 -11.77 -3.03 -7.66
C ARG A 160 -12.21 -1.87 -8.54
N ARG A 161 -13.10 -2.14 -9.49
CA ARG A 161 -13.64 -1.11 -10.39
C ARG A 161 -14.45 -0.06 -9.62
N GLN A 162 -15.40 -0.47 -8.79
CA GLN A 162 -16.25 0.47 -8.05
C GLN A 162 -15.47 1.34 -7.07
N THR A 163 -14.51 0.76 -6.35
CA THR A 163 -13.70 1.50 -5.39
C THR A 163 -12.67 2.42 -6.09
N HIS A 164 -12.15 2.02 -7.26
CA HIS A 164 -11.34 2.89 -8.10
C HIS A 164 -12.17 4.07 -8.66
N ASP A 165 -13.38 3.81 -9.16
CA ASP A 165 -14.26 4.87 -9.67
C ASP A 165 -14.60 5.91 -8.60
N LEU A 166 -14.78 5.46 -7.34
CA LEU A 166 -14.99 6.37 -6.22
C LEU A 166 -13.71 7.15 -5.86
N ALA A 167 -12.55 6.49 -5.90
CA ALA A 167 -11.25 7.15 -5.69
C ALA A 167 -10.98 8.19 -6.79
N ARG A 168 -11.32 7.86 -8.05
CA ARG A 168 -11.24 8.78 -9.18
C ARG A 168 -12.18 9.97 -9.02
N TYR A 169 -13.40 9.74 -8.53
CA TYR A 169 -14.31 10.83 -8.20
C TYR A 169 -13.70 11.76 -7.14
N ALA A 170 -13.12 11.21 -6.08
CA ALA A 170 -12.43 12.01 -5.06
C ALA A 170 -11.22 12.77 -5.65
N TRP A 171 -10.47 12.15 -6.56
CA TRP A 171 -9.40 12.79 -7.31
C TRP A 171 -9.89 14.05 -8.02
N GLN A 172 -10.92 13.91 -8.86
CA GLN A 172 -11.48 15.02 -9.64
C GLN A 172 -11.96 16.15 -8.75
N ARG A 173 -12.70 15.82 -7.67
CA ARG A 173 -13.24 16.81 -6.73
C ARG A 173 -12.15 17.59 -5.99
N ILE A 174 -11.07 16.89 -5.55
CA ILE A 174 -9.98 17.55 -4.82
C ILE A 174 -9.11 18.38 -5.76
N VAL A 175 -8.82 17.91 -6.98
CA VAL A 175 -8.08 18.69 -7.99
C VAL A 175 -8.87 19.94 -8.41
N GLU A 176 -10.18 19.81 -8.63
CA GLU A 176 -11.05 20.96 -8.90
C GLU A 176 -11.01 21.97 -7.75
N LEU A 177 -11.11 21.48 -6.52
CA LEU A 177 -11.09 22.29 -5.31
C LEU A 177 -9.78 23.05 -5.13
N THR A 178 -8.67 22.34 -5.18
CA THR A 178 -7.34 22.90 -4.84
C THR A 178 -6.65 23.58 -6.02
N GLY A 179 -6.91 23.13 -7.24
CA GLY A 179 -6.21 23.56 -8.44
C GLY A 179 -4.74 23.13 -8.48
N LEU A 180 -4.32 22.27 -7.58
CA LEU A 180 -2.94 21.77 -7.52
C LEU A 180 -2.77 20.60 -8.48
N GLU A 181 -1.59 20.54 -9.11
CA GLU A 181 -1.28 19.47 -10.05
C GLU A 181 -1.01 18.16 -9.33
N PRO A 182 -1.67 17.04 -9.72
CA PRO A 182 -1.44 15.74 -9.14
C PRO A 182 -0.04 15.21 -9.43
N PRO A 183 0.55 14.42 -8.52
CA PRO A 183 1.92 13.91 -8.67
C PRO A 183 2.05 12.70 -9.61
N ILE A 184 0.94 12.14 -10.06
CA ILE A 184 0.85 10.96 -10.94
C ILE A 184 -0.31 11.17 -11.94
N PRO A 185 -0.35 10.44 -13.08
CA PRO A 185 -1.48 10.49 -14.01
C PRO A 185 -2.78 9.91 -13.43
N ASP A 186 -3.94 10.42 -13.89
CA ASP A 186 -5.27 9.86 -13.57
C ASP A 186 -5.49 8.55 -14.35
N SER A 187 -5.03 7.43 -13.81
CA SER A 187 -5.13 6.11 -14.44
C SER A 187 -5.11 5.00 -13.38
N HIS A 188 -5.87 3.91 -13.64
CA HIS A 188 -5.87 2.70 -12.83
C HIS A 188 -4.51 1.98 -12.74
N GLU A 189 -3.57 2.34 -13.61
CA GLU A 189 -2.19 1.83 -13.55
C GLU A 189 -1.41 2.46 -12.39
N TRP A 190 -1.79 3.67 -11.97
CA TRP A 190 -1.07 4.45 -10.98
C TRP A 190 -1.69 4.43 -9.59
N TYR A 191 -2.99 4.22 -9.49
CA TYR A 191 -3.68 4.11 -8.21
C TYR A 191 -4.89 3.17 -8.28
N GLY A 192 -5.21 2.54 -7.17
CA GLY A 192 -6.38 1.67 -7.03
C GLY A 192 -7.52 2.38 -6.29
N SER A 193 -7.88 1.84 -5.15
CA SER A 193 -8.93 2.36 -4.27
C SER A 193 -8.45 3.47 -3.32
N MET A 194 -7.19 3.88 -3.43
CA MET A 194 -6.55 4.88 -2.58
C MET A 194 -5.80 5.89 -3.44
N ILE A 195 -5.94 7.18 -3.11
CA ILE A 195 -5.24 8.30 -3.76
C ILE A 195 -4.56 9.16 -2.71
N ALA A 196 -3.50 9.87 -3.11
CA ALA A 196 -2.88 10.92 -2.31
C ALA A 196 -2.65 12.14 -3.18
N LEU A 197 -3.26 13.27 -2.81
CA LEU A 197 -3.26 14.50 -3.59
C LEU A 197 -2.68 15.65 -2.79
N PRO A 198 -2.02 16.62 -3.44
CA PRO A 198 -1.47 17.77 -2.76
C PRO A 198 -2.58 18.65 -2.17
N LEU A 199 -2.30 19.20 -1.00
CA LEU A 199 -3.03 20.29 -0.39
C LEU A 199 -2.14 21.54 -0.34
N PRO A 200 -2.74 22.76 -0.30
CA PRO A 200 -2.00 23.96 0.03
C PRO A 200 -1.22 23.78 1.34
N GLN A 201 -0.04 24.40 1.42
CA GLN A 201 0.76 24.40 2.65
C GLN A 201 -0.04 25.01 3.79
N GLY A 202 0.07 24.43 4.99
CA GLY A 202 -0.51 25.01 6.18
C GLY A 202 0.44 26.02 6.83
N ASP A 203 -0.06 26.76 7.82
CA ASP A 203 0.68 27.83 8.52
C ASP A 203 1.81 27.33 9.44
N GLY A 204 2.09 26.04 9.49
CA GLY A 204 3.11 25.44 10.35
C GLY A 204 4.21 24.70 9.57
N PRO A 205 5.38 24.48 10.19
CA PRO A 205 6.45 23.70 9.55
C PRO A 205 5.96 22.28 9.26
N PRO A 206 6.34 21.69 8.11
CA PRO A 206 6.01 20.32 7.80
C PRO A 206 6.74 19.37 8.76
N ASN A 207 6.05 18.89 9.78
CA ASN A 207 6.61 17.95 10.74
C ASN A 207 6.30 16.52 10.30
N GLN A 208 7.32 15.79 9.86
CA GLN A 208 7.21 14.35 9.65
C GLN A 208 6.86 13.68 11.00
N GLY A 209 5.75 12.91 10.99
CA GLY A 209 5.33 12.15 12.17
C GLY A 209 4.40 12.86 13.16
N ILE A 210 4.09 14.13 12.97
CA ILE A 210 3.09 14.84 13.76
C ILE A 210 1.78 14.91 12.96
N ARG A 211 0.66 14.75 13.69
CA ARG A 211 -0.69 14.90 13.12
C ARG A 211 -0.87 16.31 12.56
N ASP A 212 -1.34 16.43 11.34
CA ASP A 212 -1.65 17.72 10.73
C ASP A 212 -2.76 18.45 11.51
N GLN A 213 -2.63 19.76 11.65
CA GLN A 213 -3.55 20.57 12.43
C GLN A 213 -4.99 20.50 11.92
N LEU A 214 -5.18 20.25 10.63
CA LEU A 214 -6.52 20.14 10.01
C LEU A 214 -7.25 18.85 10.40
N GLN A 215 -6.54 17.77 10.75
CA GLN A 215 -7.16 16.46 11.03
C GLN A 215 -8.09 16.49 12.26
N THR A 216 -7.68 17.19 13.32
CA THR A 216 -8.51 17.31 14.53
C THR A 216 -9.83 18.04 14.26
N PRO A 217 -9.85 19.25 13.67
CA PRO A 217 -11.10 19.92 13.36
C PRO A 217 -11.96 19.21 12.30
N LEU A 218 -11.36 18.48 11.35
CA LEU A 218 -12.16 17.64 10.43
C LEU A 218 -12.92 16.54 11.17
N TRP A 219 -12.27 15.92 12.16
CA TRP A 219 -12.92 14.93 13.02
C TRP A 219 -14.00 15.55 13.91
N GLU A 220 -13.65 16.58 14.68
CA GLU A 220 -14.54 17.15 15.71
C GLU A 220 -15.76 17.85 15.13
N LYS A 221 -15.62 18.56 14.01
CA LYS A 221 -16.71 19.38 13.45
C LYS A 221 -17.46 18.71 12.30
N PHE A 222 -16.81 17.81 11.58
CA PHE A 222 -17.38 17.19 10.38
C PHE A 222 -17.48 15.66 10.47
N GLY A 223 -16.96 15.04 11.54
CA GLY A 223 -16.94 13.58 11.69
C GLY A 223 -16.07 12.88 10.63
N ILE A 224 -15.07 13.57 10.08
CA ILE A 224 -14.20 13.06 9.03
C ILE A 224 -12.86 12.63 9.62
N GLU A 225 -12.54 11.34 9.53
CA GLU A 225 -11.22 10.82 9.81
C GLU A 225 -10.46 10.59 8.50
N ILE A 226 -9.39 11.37 8.27
CA ILE A 226 -8.62 11.31 7.06
C ILE A 226 -7.15 11.63 7.33
N PRO A 227 -6.19 10.85 6.77
CA PRO A 227 -4.78 11.17 6.89
C PRO A 227 -4.40 12.38 6.05
N ILE A 228 -3.74 13.35 6.69
CA ILE A 228 -3.01 14.42 6.03
C ILE A 228 -1.54 14.19 6.33
N ILE A 229 -0.75 14.01 5.30
CA ILE A 229 0.60 13.47 5.38
C ILE A 229 1.57 14.54 4.90
N HIS A 230 2.57 14.86 5.73
CA HIS A 230 3.70 15.67 5.33
C HIS A 230 4.81 14.76 4.82
N TRP A 231 5.10 14.84 3.52
CA TRP A 231 6.08 13.99 2.86
C TRP A 231 7.00 14.83 1.97
N ARG A 232 8.29 14.88 2.29
CA ARG A 232 9.32 15.57 1.50
C ARG A 232 8.98 17.04 1.17
N GLY A 233 8.40 17.75 2.13
CA GLY A 233 8.01 19.15 1.95
C GLY A 233 6.64 19.34 1.28
N GLU A 234 5.99 18.26 0.88
CA GLU A 234 4.62 18.29 0.36
C GLU A 234 3.63 17.95 1.49
N ARG A 235 2.46 18.59 1.44
CA ARG A 235 1.30 18.27 2.27
C ARG A 235 0.28 17.53 1.43
N LEU A 236 0.01 16.28 1.76
CA LEU A 236 -0.84 15.39 0.97
C LEU A 236 -2.07 14.98 1.78
N ILE A 237 -3.24 15.00 1.15
CA ILE A 237 -4.43 14.35 1.66
C ILE A 237 -4.55 12.97 1.03
N ARG A 238 -4.71 11.90 1.84
CA ARG A 238 -4.87 10.55 1.35
C ARG A 238 -6.29 10.05 1.57
N VAL A 239 -7.03 9.85 0.48
CA VAL A 239 -8.38 9.30 0.49
C VAL A 239 -8.32 7.80 0.21
N SER A 240 -9.05 7.02 1.02
CA SER A 240 -9.18 5.57 0.88
C SER A 240 -10.66 5.24 0.67
N CYS A 241 -10.99 4.59 -0.43
CA CYS A 241 -12.35 4.25 -0.82
C CYS A 241 -12.59 2.74 -0.73
N HIS A 242 -13.57 2.32 0.04
CA HIS A 242 -13.99 0.93 0.16
C HIS A 242 -15.48 0.79 -0.19
N LEU A 243 -16.04 -0.42 -0.18
CA LEU A 243 -17.46 -0.68 -0.53
C LEU A 243 -18.48 0.10 0.32
N TYR A 244 -18.10 0.50 1.52
CA TYR A 244 -18.95 1.24 2.45
C TYR A 244 -18.85 2.77 2.29
N ASN A 245 -17.99 3.26 1.39
CA ASN A 245 -17.88 4.70 1.12
C ASN A 245 -18.79 5.12 -0.05
N SER A 246 -19.15 6.40 -0.08
CA SER A 246 -20.03 6.96 -1.09
C SER A 246 -19.53 8.29 -1.65
N ARG A 247 -20.14 8.74 -2.76
CA ARG A 247 -19.84 10.06 -3.36
C ARG A 247 -20.22 11.21 -2.44
N GLU A 248 -21.33 11.07 -1.70
CA GLU A 248 -21.81 12.06 -0.73
C GLU A 248 -20.78 12.31 0.37
N GLN A 249 -20.04 11.26 0.80
CA GLN A 249 -18.94 11.41 1.75
C GLN A 249 -17.76 12.17 1.15
N ILE A 250 -17.46 11.99 -0.12
CA ILE A 250 -16.43 12.75 -0.82
C ILE A 250 -16.85 14.22 -0.97
N ASP A 251 -18.12 14.49 -1.32
CA ASP A 251 -18.63 15.85 -1.40
C ASP A 251 -18.62 16.52 -0.03
N HIS A 252 -18.98 15.80 1.03
CA HIS A 252 -18.89 16.28 2.41
C HIS A 252 -17.44 16.64 2.80
N LEU A 253 -16.47 15.81 2.42
CA LEU A 253 -15.05 16.13 2.59
C LEU A 253 -14.68 17.45 1.87
N CYS A 254 -15.11 17.64 0.62
CA CYS A 254 -14.82 18.86 -0.13
C CYS A 254 -15.46 20.10 0.52
N ILE A 255 -16.67 19.98 1.06
CA ILE A 255 -17.32 21.06 1.83
C ILE A 255 -16.50 21.40 3.07
N ALA A 256 -16.06 20.39 3.82
CA ALA A 256 -15.24 20.58 5.01
C ALA A 256 -13.89 21.25 4.68
N LEU A 257 -13.21 20.82 3.60
CA LEU A 257 -11.96 21.43 3.17
C LEU A 257 -12.14 22.90 2.77
N ARG A 258 -13.24 23.26 2.08
CA ARG A 258 -13.58 24.66 1.75
C ARG A 258 -13.78 25.50 2.99
N ALA A 259 -14.43 24.98 4.03
CA ALA A 259 -14.66 25.69 5.29
C ALA A 259 -13.34 26.09 5.98
N TYR A 260 -12.22 25.43 5.65
CA TYR A 260 -10.88 25.77 6.12
C TYR A 260 -10.03 26.50 5.06
N GLY A 261 -10.64 27.09 4.06
CA GLY A 261 -9.94 27.92 3.06
C GLY A 261 -9.10 27.12 2.05
N LEU A 262 -9.27 25.79 1.98
CA LEU A 262 -8.53 24.93 1.06
C LEU A 262 -9.23 24.84 -0.32
N GLY A 263 -9.63 25.96 -0.87
CA GLY A 263 -10.25 26.06 -2.20
C GLY A 263 -9.61 27.15 -3.03
N LYS A 264 -9.79 27.06 -4.36
CA LYS A 264 -9.51 28.22 -5.22
C LYS A 264 -10.35 29.39 -4.73
N PRO A 265 -9.79 30.62 -4.71
CA PRO A 265 -10.55 31.82 -4.40
C PRO A 265 -11.71 32.03 -5.37
#